data_34baee66d0e10c8a9b64e7f6e8d9f4f8
#
_entry.id   34baee66d0e10c8a9b64e7f6e8d9f4f8
#
_cell.length_a   1.000
_cell.length_b   1.000
_cell.length_c   1.000
_cell.angle_alpha   90.00
_cell.angle_beta   90.00
_cell.angle_gamma   90.00
#
_symmetry.space_group_name_H-M   'P 1'
#
loop_
_entity.id
_entity.type
_entity.pdbx_description
1 polymer ?
#
loop_
_entity_poly.entity_id
_entity_poly.type
_entity_poly.pdbx_seq_one_letter_code
_entity_poly.pdbx_strand_id
1 'polypeptide(L)'
;MIEDHGSTVRRSLTLALLAVLTACNADSTSPIDPGPPPELPPLTSMSGDFSIFGTPSARQAELAPAASMTSLNFANAAIRVLAAQVATVAVLAVPVATFAAAANSTPTYEDDDRWHWRFMTVQGGHTYTAHLAGEVQGSMVVWEMRITSPTHAPPLDEFVWYDGQGRLDRTSGTWTFYDPASPASSIAVLRIDWTHVSVTEHGWEATALAGVANDDVFTASVDGDDRMITYLDASEQDFMEIYWNAADGSGYLIAPHYNGGVKACWDTNRQDVACG
;
A
#
# COMPACT_ATOMS: atom_id res chain seq x y z
N MET A 1 -13.29 -86.40 73.43
CA MET A 1 -12.35 -86.10 74.55
C MET A 1 -11.20 -85.33 73.88
N ILE A 2 -10.92 -84.16 74.45
CA ILE A 2 -9.81 -83.26 74.27
C ILE A 2 -9.99 -82.23 73.13
N GLU A 3 -10.25 -81.06 73.64
CA GLU A 3 -10.16 -79.71 72.96
C GLU A 3 -8.72 -79.44 72.50
N ASP A 4 -8.59 -78.70 71.48
CA ASP A 4 -7.43 -77.85 71.38
C ASP A 4 -7.81 -76.48 70.67
N HIS A 5 -7.39 -75.46 71.37
CA HIS A 5 -7.63 -74.03 71.01
C HIS A 5 -6.54 -73.56 70.06
N GLY A 6 -6.89 -73.25 68.82
CA GLY A 6 -6.03 -72.58 67.86
C GLY A 6 -6.37 -71.12 67.67
N SER A 7 -5.60 -70.25 68.30
CA SER A 7 -5.70 -68.76 68.24
C SER A 7 -5.42 -68.24 66.84
N THR A 8 -6.42 -67.62 66.24
CA THR A 8 -6.31 -66.99 64.98
C THR A 8 -5.84 -65.54 65.12
N VAL A 9 -4.56 -65.30 64.85
CA VAL A 9 -3.98 -63.92 64.75
C VAL A 9 -4.48 -63.27 63.48
N ARG A 10 -5.40 -62.33 63.59
CA ARG A 10 -5.75 -61.46 62.42
C ARG A 10 -4.67 -60.43 62.23
N ARG A 11 -3.90 -60.60 61.15
CA ARG A 11 -3.02 -59.56 60.63
C ARG A 11 -3.87 -58.58 59.79
N SER A 12 -4.11 -57.42 60.32
CA SER A 12 -4.70 -56.30 59.60
C SER A 12 -3.65 -55.78 58.59
N LEU A 13 -3.87 -56.02 57.31
CA LEU A 13 -3.06 -55.45 56.23
C LEU A 13 -3.66 -54.05 55.93
N THR A 14 -3.01 -53.01 56.44
CA THR A 14 -3.35 -51.62 56.15
C THR A 14 -2.79 -51.30 54.75
N LEU A 15 -3.66 -51.27 53.74
CA LEU A 15 -3.32 -50.87 52.39
C LEU A 15 -3.22 -49.34 52.36
N ALA A 16 -2.00 -48.80 52.39
CA ALA A 16 -1.76 -47.36 52.17
C ALA A 16 -1.93 -47.07 50.70
N LEU A 17 -3.05 -46.47 50.31
CA LEU A 17 -3.33 -45.99 48.98
C LEU A 17 -2.54 -44.67 48.77
N LEU A 18 -1.36 -44.78 48.13
CA LEU A 18 -0.60 -43.60 47.68
C LEU A 18 -1.35 -43.01 46.49
N ALA A 19 -2.14 -41.95 46.73
CA ALA A 19 -2.68 -41.11 45.68
C ALA A 19 -1.54 -40.27 45.12
N VAL A 20 -0.98 -40.68 43.97
CA VAL A 20 -0.09 -39.84 43.15
C VAL A 20 -0.96 -38.80 42.49
N LEU A 21 -1.03 -37.62 43.06
CA LEU A 21 -1.54 -36.42 42.38
C LEU A 21 -0.53 -36.05 41.31
N THR A 22 -0.74 -36.52 40.07
CA THR A 22 -0.13 -35.92 38.90
C THR A 22 -0.77 -34.53 38.75
N ALA A 23 -0.09 -33.52 39.31
CA ALA A 23 -0.33 -32.14 38.93
C ALA A 23 0.00 -32.04 37.46
N CYS A 24 -1.02 -32.04 36.58
CA CYS A 24 -0.91 -31.44 35.28
C CYS A 24 -0.55 -29.98 35.51
N ASN A 25 0.73 -29.64 35.40
CA ASN A 25 1.10 -28.28 35.10
C ASN A 25 0.48 -28.03 33.72
N ALA A 26 -0.75 -27.50 33.68
CA ALA A 26 -1.18 -26.73 32.57
C ALA A 26 -0.20 -25.55 32.55
N ASP A 27 0.79 -25.61 31.67
CA ASP A 27 1.48 -24.43 31.25
C ASP A 27 0.38 -23.48 30.75
N SER A 28 -0.10 -22.64 31.65
CA SER A 28 -0.84 -21.46 31.29
C SER A 28 0.19 -20.52 30.65
N THR A 29 0.49 -20.76 29.38
CA THR A 29 1.03 -19.73 28.54
C THR A 29 -0.04 -18.63 28.58
N SER A 30 0.18 -17.64 29.42
CA SER A 30 -0.63 -16.42 29.39
C SER A 30 -0.62 -15.97 27.91
N PRO A 31 -1.78 -15.65 27.33
CA PRO A 31 -1.80 -15.12 25.98
C PRO A 31 -0.75 -14.00 25.91
N ILE A 32 0.18 -14.10 24.98
CA ILE A 32 1.17 -13.04 24.76
C ILE A 32 0.34 -11.81 24.42
N ASP A 33 0.47 -10.75 25.22
CA ASP A 33 -0.17 -9.47 24.89
C ASP A 33 0.45 -8.98 23.58
N PRO A 34 -0.30 -8.92 22.48
CA PRO A 34 0.26 -8.51 21.17
C PRO A 34 0.60 -7.02 21.13
N GLY A 35 0.30 -6.26 22.20
CA GLY A 35 0.37 -4.81 22.18
C GLY A 35 -0.72 -4.17 21.31
N PRO A 36 -0.61 -2.89 21.00
CA PRO A 36 -1.54 -2.23 20.08
C PRO A 36 -1.27 -2.66 18.63
N PRO A 37 -2.30 -2.60 17.75
CA PRO A 37 -2.10 -2.82 16.33
C PRO A 37 -1.09 -1.82 15.75
N PRO A 38 -0.25 -2.23 14.78
CA PRO A 38 0.63 -1.29 14.10
C PRO A 38 -0.21 -0.25 13.36
N GLU A 39 0.24 0.98 13.37
CA GLU A 39 -0.39 2.02 12.56
C GLU A 39 -0.16 1.74 11.07
N LEU A 40 -1.21 1.95 10.29
CA LEU A 40 -1.12 1.79 8.83
C LEU A 40 -0.13 2.81 8.25
N PRO A 41 0.63 2.45 7.20
CA PRO A 41 1.41 3.41 6.42
C PRO A 41 0.56 4.61 5.97
N PRO A 42 1.15 5.78 5.74
CA PRO A 42 0.39 6.94 5.28
C PRO A 42 -0.21 6.68 3.90
N LEU A 43 -1.39 7.23 3.61
CA LEU A 43 -2.04 7.06 2.30
C LEU A 43 -1.18 7.59 1.15
N THR A 44 -0.35 8.59 1.43
CA THR A 44 0.66 9.14 0.51
C THR A 44 1.70 8.12 0.07
N SER A 45 1.81 6.96 0.73
CA SER A 45 2.67 5.86 0.29
C SER A 45 2.21 5.20 -1.03
N MET A 46 0.97 5.46 -1.46
CA MET A 46 0.38 4.91 -2.69
C MET A 46 -0.25 5.97 -3.59
N SER A 47 -0.22 7.25 -3.21
CA SER A 47 -0.91 8.32 -3.95
C SER A 47 -0.11 9.61 -3.96
N GLY A 48 -0.17 10.33 -5.09
CA GLY A 48 0.42 11.67 -5.25
C GLY A 48 -0.65 12.77 -5.27
N ASP A 49 -0.26 14.00 -4.93
CA ASP A 49 -1.09 15.19 -5.06
C ASP A 49 -0.78 15.90 -6.39
N PHE A 50 -1.69 15.76 -7.32
CA PHE A 50 -1.64 16.40 -8.64
C PHE A 50 -2.75 17.45 -8.84
N SER A 51 -3.32 17.95 -7.76
CA SER A 51 -4.54 18.77 -7.75
C SER A 51 -4.43 20.06 -8.56
N ILE A 52 -3.24 20.64 -8.66
CA ILE A 52 -3.00 21.85 -9.48
C ILE A 52 -3.36 21.65 -10.96
N PHE A 53 -3.19 20.43 -11.46
CA PHE A 53 -3.52 20.10 -12.84
C PHE A 53 -5.01 19.72 -13.03
N GLY A 54 -5.82 19.77 -11.95
CA GLY A 54 -7.24 19.44 -11.93
C GLY A 54 -7.50 17.93 -11.98
N THR A 55 -8.78 17.56 -11.98
CA THR A 55 -9.19 16.16 -12.10
C THR A 55 -9.28 15.75 -13.56
N PRO A 56 -9.03 14.45 -13.90
CA PRO A 56 -9.11 13.97 -15.28
C PRO A 56 -10.43 14.31 -15.99
N SER A 57 -11.54 14.23 -15.27
CA SER A 57 -12.88 14.51 -15.82
C SER A 57 -13.17 15.99 -16.09
N ALA A 58 -12.61 16.91 -15.29
CA ALA A 58 -12.80 18.34 -15.50
C ALA A 58 -11.98 18.89 -16.68
N ARG A 59 -10.80 18.30 -16.93
CA ARG A 59 -9.88 18.81 -17.95
C ARG A 59 -10.06 18.24 -19.34
N GLN A 60 -10.65 17.06 -19.51
CA GLN A 60 -11.05 16.63 -20.85
C GLN A 60 -12.01 17.63 -21.51
N ALA A 61 -12.77 18.38 -20.70
CA ALA A 61 -13.63 19.46 -21.17
C ALA A 61 -12.88 20.80 -21.42
N GLU A 62 -11.79 21.06 -20.67
CA GLU A 62 -11.02 22.33 -20.78
C GLU A 62 -9.87 22.26 -21.80
N LEU A 63 -9.34 21.08 -22.10
CA LEU A 63 -8.30 20.89 -23.12
C LEU A 63 -8.85 20.90 -24.57
N ALA A 64 -10.17 21.01 -24.74
CA ALA A 64 -10.78 21.42 -25.98
C ALA A 64 -10.36 22.88 -26.30
N PRO A 65 -10.11 23.26 -27.52
CA PRO A 65 -9.11 24.09 -28.18
C PRO A 65 -8.91 25.54 -27.72
N ALA A 66 -8.89 25.82 -26.44
CA ALA A 66 -8.73 27.18 -25.87
C ALA A 66 -7.44 27.37 -25.04
N ALA A 67 -6.43 26.54 -25.17
CA ALA A 67 -5.09 26.92 -24.71
C ALA A 67 -4.69 28.16 -25.52
N SER A 68 -4.69 29.34 -24.88
CA SER A 68 -4.13 30.53 -25.52
C SER A 68 -2.69 30.22 -25.90
N MET A 69 -2.19 30.75 -27.01
CA MET A 69 -0.79 30.54 -27.44
C MET A 69 0.24 31.00 -26.40
N THR A 70 -0.18 31.49 -25.26
CA THR A 70 0.64 32.03 -24.15
C THR A 70 0.69 31.11 -22.91
N SER A 71 0.11 29.92 -22.94
CA SER A 71 0.11 28.94 -21.81
C SER A 71 0.39 27.51 -22.27
N LEU A 72 1.19 27.37 -23.30
CA LEU A 72 1.52 26.06 -23.89
C LEU A 72 2.36 25.17 -22.96
N ASN A 73 3.27 25.77 -22.18
CA ASN A 73 4.15 25.04 -21.26
C ASN A 73 3.34 24.33 -20.18
N PHE A 74 2.46 25.10 -19.49
CA PHE A 74 1.57 24.54 -18.49
C PHE A 74 0.60 23.49 -19.07
N ALA A 75 0.00 23.77 -20.22
CA ALA A 75 -0.90 22.83 -20.89
C ALA A 75 -0.21 21.52 -21.24
N ASN A 76 1.03 21.58 -21.75
CA ASN A 76 1.84 20.39 -22.05
C ASN A 76 2.21 19.61 -20.79
N ALA A 77 2.55 20.28 -19.67
CA ALA A 77 2.73 19.64 -18.38
C ALA A 77 1.45 18.95 -17.92
N ALA A 78 0.32 19.66 -17.97
CA ALA A 78 -0.97 19.14 -17.55
C ALA A 78 -1.42 17.88 -18.32
N ILE A 79 -1.21 17.82 -19.63
CA ILE A 79 -1.52 16.64 -20.46
C ILE A 79 -0.70 15.44 -20.01
N ARG A 80 0.59 15.62 -19.74
CA ARG A 80 1.50 14.55 -19.32
C ARG A 80 1.19 14.05 -17.92
N VAL A 81 0.94 14.96 -16.99
CA VAL A 81 0.47 14.60 -15.63
C VAL A 81 -0.83 13.84 -15.69
N LEU A 82 -1.78 14.29 -16.53
CA LEU A 82 -3.05 13.59 -16.71
C LEU A 82 -2.85 12.18 -17.25
N ALA A 83 -1.98 11.99 -18.24
CA ALA A 83 -1.66 10.65 -18.77
C ALA A 83 -1.07 9.75 -17.68
N ALA A 84 -0.12 10.27 -16.89
CA ALA A 84 0.48 9.55 -15.76
C ALA A 84 -0.56 9.22 -14.68
N GLN A 85 -1.46 10.16 -14.35
CA GLN A 85 -2.56 9.92 -13.41
C GLN A 85 -3.50 8.81 -13.90
N VAL A 86 -3.90 8.84 -15.17
CA VAL A 86 -4.79 7.82 -15.74
C VAL A 86 -4.14 6.43 -15.63
N ALA A 87 -2.87 6.30 -15.97
CA ALA A 87 -2.13 5.04 -15.87
C ALA A 87 -2.03 4.57 -14.40
N THR A 88 -1.67 5.48 -13.48
CA THR A 88 -1.55 5.18 -12.05
C THR A 88 -2.90 4.83 -11.43
N VAL A 89 -3.95 5.59 -11.72
CA VAL A 89 -5.30 5.32 -11.20
C VAL A 89 -5.84 3.98 -11.71
N ALA A 90 -5.56 3.60 -12.94
CA ALA A 90 -6.00 2.30 -13.47
C ALA A 90 -5.42 1.12 -12.66
N VAL A 91 -4.17 1.21 -12.22
CA VAL A 91 -3.51 0.16 -11.43
C VAL A 91 -3.83 0.28 -9.93
N LEU A 92 -3.85 1.48 -9.38
CA LEU A 92 -3.91 1.72 -7.93
C LEU A 92 -5.31 2.05 -7.39
N ALA A 93 -6.33 2.24 -8.22
CA ALA A 93 -7.66 2.66 -7.74
C ALA A 93 -8.26 1.71 -6.69
N VAL A 94 -8.22 0.41 -6.91
CA VAL A 94 -8.71 -0.58 -5.94
C VAL A 94 -7.75 -0.72 -4.75
N PRO A 95 -6.43 -0.87 -4.94
CA PRO A 95 -5.46 -0.85 -3.84
C PRO A 95 -5.62 0.35 -2.90
N VAL A 96 -5.64 1.57 -3.44
CA VAL A 96 -5.81 2.80 -2.64
C VAL A 96 -7.15 2.82 -1.92
N ALA A 97 -8.25 2.46 -2.59
CA ALA A 97 -9.58 2.42 -1.98
C ALA A 97 -9.66 1.37 -0.85
N THR A 98 -9.09 0.19 -1.04
CA THR A 98 -9.05 -0.87 -0.02
C THR A 98 -8.16 -0.46 1.15
N PHE A 99 -6.99 0.12 0.90
CA PHE A 99 -6.11 0.60 1.94
C PHE A 99 -6.74 1.73 2.78
N ALA A 100 -7.40 2.69 2.13
CA ALA A 100 -8.14 3.75 2.82
C ALA A 100 -9.31 3.22 3.66
N ALA A 101 -9.98 2.16 3.21
CA ALA A 101 -11.05 1.52 3.96
C ALA A 101 -10.52 0.77 5.20
N ALA A 102 -9.33 0.18 5.14
CA ALA A 102 -8.67 -0.44 6.27
C ALA A 102 -8.49 0.53 7.45
N ALA A 103 -8.14 1.79 7.17
CA ALA A 103 -7.96 2.84 8.18
C ALA A 103 -9.24 3.14 8.99
N ASN A 104 -10.41 2.78 8.47
CA ASN A 104 -11.71 2.96 9.12
C ASN A 104 -12.29 1.67 9.70
N SER A 105 -11.56 0.55 9.65
CA SER A 105 -11.97 -0.72 10.21
C SER A 105 -11.23 -1.01 11.52
N THR A 106 -11.85 -1.83 12.38
CA THR A 106 -11.24 -2.23 13.66
C THR A 106 -10.44 -3.50 13.44
N PRO A 107 -9.12 -3.52 13.71
CA PRO A 107 -8.30 -4.71 13.57
C PRO A 107 -8.55 -5.71 14.71
N THR A 108 -8.32 -6.99 14.43
CA THR A 108 -8.29 -8.10 15.37
C THR A 108 -6.93 -8.79 15.32
N TYR A 109 -6.39 -9.16 16.47
CA TYR A 109 -5.22 -10.01 16.54
C TYR A 109 -5.65 -11.48 16.51
N GLU A 110 -4.96 -12.32 15.74
CA GLU A 110 -5.36 -13.71 15.55
C GLU A 110 -4.22 -14.70 15.85
N ASP A 111 -4.52 -15.99 15.80
CA ASP A 111 -3.62 -17.07 16.22
C ASP A 111 -2.38 -17.26 15.31
N ASP A 112 -2.32 -16.54 14.20
CA ASP A 112 -1.19 -16.50 13.28
C ASP A 112 -0.18 -15.37 13.59
N ASP A 113 -0.30 -14.76 14.77
CA ASP A 113 0.55 -13.67 15.27
C ASP A 113 0.48 -12.40 14.40
N ARG A 114 -0.68 -12.18 13.74
CA ARG A 114 -0.92 -11.02 12.88
C ARG A 114 -2.12 -10.21 13.34
N TRP A 115 -2.10 -8.93 12.99
CA TRP A 115 -3.24 -8.04 13.05
C TRP A 115 -4.01 -8.09 11.72
N HIS A 116 -5.35 -8.21 11.78
CA HIS A 116 -6.22 -8.38 10.63
C HIS A 116 -7.29 -7.30 10.55
N TRP A 117 -7.38 -6.63 9.42
CA TRP A 117 -8.44 -5.69 9.05
C TRP A 117 -9.30 -6.34 7.98
N ARG A 118 -10.59 -6.56 8.27
CA ARG A 118 -11.55 -7.14 7.33
C ARG A 118 -12.65 -6.14 7.05
N PHE A 119 -12.92 -5.89 5.79
CA PHE A 119 -13.90 -4.91 5.36
C PHE A 119 -14.41 -5.21 3.95
N MET A 120 -15.46 -4.47 3.52
CA MET A 120 -15.94 -4.49 2.14
C MET A 120 -15.87 -3.09 1.57
N THR A 121 -15.57 -2.99 0.27
CA THR A 121 -15.62 -1.75 -0.49
C THR A 121 -16.22 -1.99 -1.86
N VAL A 122 -16.71 -0.92 -2.50
CA VAL A 122 -17.22 -0.95 -3.87
C VAL A 122 -16.40 0.02 -4.71
N GLN A 123 -15.81 -0.51 -5.78
CA GLN A 123 -15.02 0.29 -6.72
C GLN A 123 -15.28 -0.18 -8.15
N GLY A 124 -15.51 0.76 -9.07
CA GLY A 124 -15.76 0.43 -10.49
C GLY A 124 -16.97 -0.45 -10.73
N GLY A 125 -17.97 -0.45 -9.82
CA GLY A 125 -19.16 -1.31 -9.91
C GLY A 125 -18.96 -2.74 -9.38
N HIS A 126 -17.75 -3.09 -8.90
CA HIS A 126 -17.45 -4.38 -8.28
C HIS A 126 -17.43 -4.26 -6.75
N THR A 127 -17.92 -5.29 -6.07
CA THR A 127 -17.78 -5.43 -4.63
C THR A 127 -16.53 -6.24 -4.33
N TYR A 128 -15.71 -5.72 -3.43
CA TYR A 128 -14.47 -6.34 -2.96
C TYR A 128 -14.58 -6.63 -1.47
N THR A 129 -14.46 -7.90 -1.09
CA THR A 129 -14.19 -8.29 0.28
C THR A 129 -12.68 -8.27 0.46
N ALA A 130 -12.21 -7.43 1.36
CA ALA A 130 -10.79 -7.15 1.54
C ALA A 130 -10.32 -7.62 2.92
N HIS A 131 -9.13 -8.17 2.96
CA HIS A 131 -8.47 -8.66 4.14
C HIS A 131 -7.02 -8.18 4.13
N LEU A 132 -6.72 -7.16 4.93
CA LEU A 132 -5.35 -6.69 5.18
C LEU A 132 -4.81 -7.40 6.41
N ALA A 133 -3.64 -8.00 6.32
CA ALA A 133 -2.88 -8.55 7.42
C ALA A 133 -1.60 -7.74 7.65
N GLY A 134 -1.22 -7.56 8.92
CA GLY A 134 0.01 -6.88 9.32
C GLY A 134 0.73 -7.63 10.43
N GLU A 135 2.01 -7.96 10.19
CA GLU A 135 2.88 -8.65 11.14
C GLU A 135 4.03 -7.76 11.56
N VAL A 136 4.18 -7.55 12.88
CA VAL A 136 5.29 -6.75 13.42
C VAL A 136 6.54 -7.62 13.53
N GLN A 137 7.57 -7.28 12.78
CA GLN A 137 8.87 -7.96 12.76
C GLN A 137 9.98 -7.00 13.17
N GLY A 138 10.24 -6.89 14.47
CA GLY A 138 11.22 -5.94 15.00
C GLY A 138 10.83 -4.49 14.76
N SER A 139 11.58 -3.76 13.94
CA SER A 139 11.28 -2.36 13.56
C SER A 139 10.48 -2.22 12.26
N MET A 140 10.04 -3.34 11.68
CA MET A 140 9.31 -3.40 10.44
C MET A 140 7.91 -3.97 10.67
N VAL A 141 6.99 -3.67 9.77
CA VAL A 141 5.71 -4.35 9.64
C VAL A 141 5.63 -4.91 8.23
N VAL A 142 5.32 -6.20 8.12
CA VAL A 142 5.04 -6.87 6.86
C VAL A 142 3.54 -6.83 6.63
N TRP A 143 3.12 -6.39 5.46
CA TRP A 143 1.74 -6.19 5.08
C TRP A 143 1.35 -7.11 3.92
N GLU A 144 0.12 -7.62 3.94
CA GLU A 144 -0.45 -8.38 2.84
C GLU A 144 -1.94 -8.04 2.69
N MET A 145 -2.36 -7.65 1.48
CA MET A 145 -3.76 -7.41 1.15
C MET A 145 -4.31 -8.51 0.26
N ARG A 146 -5.29 -9.24 0.77
CA ARG A 146 -6.04 -10.25 0.02
C ARG A 146 -7.41 -9.74 -0.35
N ILE A 147 -7.85 -10.08 -1.54
CA ILE A 147 -9.12 -9.61 -2.11
C ILE A 147 -9.91 -10.79 -2.66
N THR A 148 -11.19 -10.83 -2.31
CA THR A 148 -12.18 -11.69 -2.95
C THR A 148 -13.21 -10.84 -3.66
N SER A 149 -13.44 -11.11 -4.95
CA SER A 149 -14.46 -10.44 -5.76
C SER A 149 -14.99 -11.39 -6.84
N PRO A 150 -16.16 -12.01 -6.65
CA PRO A 150 -16.74 -12.92 -7.63
C PRO A 150 -17.24 -12.20 -8.88
N THR A 151 -17.41 -10.88 -8.82
CA THR A 151 -17.87 -10.05 -9.94
C THR A 151 -16.74 -9.44 -10.76
N HIS A 152 -15.49 -9.59 -10.32
CA HIS A 152 -14.31 -9.20 -11.10
C HIS A 152 -14.13 -10.15 -12.28
N ALA A 153 -13.47 -9.73 -13.33
CA ALA A 153 -13.20 -10.55 -14.51
C ALA A 153 -11.68 -10.59 -14.81
N PRO A 154 -11.00 -11.71 -14.53
CA PRO A 154 -11.51 -12.97 -13.95
C PRO A 154 -11.91 -12.83 -12.47
N PRO A 155 -12.75 -13.72 -11.91
CA PRO A 155 -13.09 -13.71 -10.50
C PRO A 155 -11.84 -13.84 -9.61
N LEU A 156 -11.83 -13.09 -8.50
CA LEU A 156 -10.74 -13.11 -7.51
C LEU A 156 -11.21 -13.89 -6.28
N ASP A 157 -10.36 -14.78 -5.79
CA ASP A 157 -10.59 -15.57 -4.58
C ASP A 157 -9.30 -15.56 -3.74
N GLU A 158 -9.33 -14.86 -2.59
CA GLU A 158 -8.17 -14.65 -1.71
C GLU A 158 -6.90 -14.23 -2.48
N PHE A 159 -7.09 -13.46 -3.56
CA PHE A 159 -6.00 -12.99 -4.40
C PHE A 159 -5.16 -11.95 -3.67
N VAL A 160 -3.84 -12.17 -3.54
CA VAL A 160 -2.91 -11.16 -3.05
C VAL A 160 -2.81 -10.07 -4.11
N TRP A 161 -3.47 -8.92 -3.88
CA TRP A 161 -3.42 -7.80 -4.81
C TRP A 161 -2.16 -6.97 -4.61
N TYR A 162 -1.75 -6.83 -3.35
CA TYR A 162 -0.46 -6.23 -3.03
C TYR A 162 0.06 -6.74 -1.68
N ASP A 163 1.36 -6.73 -1.55
CA ASP A 163 2.07 -6.92 -0.31
C ASP A 163 3.15 -5.83 -0.14
N GLY A 164 3.80 -5.83 1.00
CA GLY A 164 4.89 -4.90 1.24
C GLY A 164 5.43 -4.95 2.65
N GLN A 165 6.32 -4.03 2.90
CA GLN A 165 6.85 -3.81 4.24
C GLN A 165 7.06 -2.31 4.48
N GLY A 166 6.94 -1.91 5.73
CA GLY A 166 7.20 -0.54 6.13
C GLY A 166 7.84 -0.50 7.51
N ARG A 167 8.55 0.57 7.78
CA ARG A 167 9.06 0.81 9.13
C ARG A 167 7.89 1.02 10.09
N LEU A 168 8.04 0.54 11.32
CA LEU A 168 7.03 0.71 12.37
C LEU A 168 6.77 2.20 12.69
N ASP A 169 7.78 3.06 12.51
CA ASP A 169 7.65 4.52 12.62
C ASP A 169 7.02 5.18 11.38
N ARG A 170 6.65 4.40 10.36
CA ARG A 170 5.97 4.83 9.13
C ARG A 170 6.78 5.83 8.27
N THR A 171 8.09 5.85 8.41
CA THR A 171 8.95 6.80 7.68
C THR A 171 9.32 6.33 6.28
N SER A 172 9.25 5.03 6.01
CA SER A 172 9.53 4.46 4.69
C SER A 172 9.01 3.03 4.55
N GLY A 173 8.95 2.56 3.33
CA GLY A 173 8.58 1.19 3.03
C GLY A 173 8.49 0.91 1.54
N THR A 174 7.99 -0.27 1.23
CA THR A 174 7.80 -0.75 -0.14
C THR A 174 6.43 -1.40 -0.30
N TRP A 175 5.89 -1.31 -1.51
CA TRP A 175 4.70 -2.04 -1.95
C TRP A 175 4.99 -2.77 -3.25
N THR A 176 4.50 -3.99 -3.38
CA THR A 176 4.50 -4.77 -4.62
C THR A 176 3.06 -5.09 -5.00
N PHE A 177 2.67 -4.78 -6.22
CA PHE A 177 1.31 -5.00 -6.73
C PHE A 177 1.31 -6.11 -7.77
N TYR A 178 0.28 -6.95 -7.74
CA TYR A 178 0.13 -8.11 -8.61
C TYR A 178 -1.00 -7.92 -9.61
N ASP A 179 -0.89 -8.57 -10.78
CA ASP A 179 -1.85 -8.47 -11.87
C ASP A 179 -3.16 -9.20 -11.57
N PRO A 180 -4.27 -8.48 -11.37
CA PRO A 180 -5.57 -9.09 -11.13
C PRO A 180 -6.18 -9.72 -12.40
N ALA A 181 -5.64 -9.44 -13.59
CA ALA A 181 -6.06 -10.10 -14.83
C ALA A 181 -5.49 -11.51 -14.97
N SER A 182 -4.46 -11.84 -14.18
CA SER A 182 -3.78 -13.14 -14.19
C SER A 182 -3.60 -13.70 -12.77
N PRO A 183 -4.68 -13.84 -11.97
CA PRO A 183 -4.60 -14.07 -10.52
C PRO A 183 -3.90 -15.39 -10.15
N ALA A 184 -3.95 -16.40 -11.02
CA ALA A 184 -3.28 -17.68 -10.78
C ALA A 184 -1.75 -17.63 -10.95
N SER A 185 -1.23 -16.58 -11.58
CA SER A 185 0.20 -16.47 -11.94
C SER A 185 1.02 -15.64 -10.96
N SER A 186 0.36 -14.86 -10.10
CA SER A 186 0.99 -13.94 -9.12
C SER A 186 2.10 -13.09 -9.74
N ILE A 187 1.83 -12.52 -10.94
CA ILE A 187 2.80 -11.69 -11.66
C ILE A 187 2.85 -10.32 -10.97
N ALA A 188 4.02 -9.95 -10.45
CA ALA A 188 4.25 -8.60 -9.97
C ALA A 188 4.31 -7.62 -11.17
N VAL A 189 3.53 -6.54 -11.10
CA VAL A 189 3.41 -5.56 -12.19
C VAL A 189 3.92 -4.18 -11.82
N LEU A 190 3.96 -3.86 -10.52
CA LEU A 190 4.40 -2.55 -10.04
C LEU A 190 5.05 -2.71 -8.67
N ARG A 191 6.14 -1.99 -8.45
CA ARG A 191 6.73 -1.78 -7.13
C ARG A 191 6.70 -0.29 -6.80
N ILE A 192 6.38 0.05 -5.57
CA ILE A 192 6.50 1.41 -5.04
C ILE A 192 7.45 1.39 -3.85
N ASP A 193 8.51 2.18 -3.91
CA ASP A 193 9.35 2.53 -2.77
C ASP A 193 8.93 3.92 -2.29
N TRP A 194 8.60 4.08 -1.00
CA TRP A 194 8.06 5.33 -0.47
C TRP A 194 8.81 5.82 0.77
N THR A 195 8.80 7.15 0.95
CA THR A 195 9.30 7.84 2.12
C THR A 195 8.26 8.83 2.65
N HIS A 196 8.23 9.02 3.97
CA HIS A 196 7.33 9.95 4.62
C HIS A 196 7.99 10.53 5.88
N VAL A 197 8.39 11.78 5.82
CA VAL A 197 8.91 12.53 6.97
C VAL A 197 7.77 13.29 7.65
N SER A 198 6.91 13.90 6.84
CA SER A 198 5.74 14.65 7.28
C SER A 198 4.69 14.76 6.16
N VAL A 199 3.56 15.37 6.43
CA VAL A 199 2.54 15.69 5.41
C VAL A 199 3.05 16.67 4.34
N THR A 200 4.10 17.43 4.64
CA THR A 200 4.75 18.38 3.73
C THR A 200 6.10 17.88 3.20
N GLU A 201 6.53 16.68 3.57
CA GLU A 201 7.77 16.09 3.09
C GLU A 201 7.58 14.59 2.94
N HIS A 202 7.32 14.16 1.73
CA HIS A 202 7.11 12.76 1.38
C HIS A 202 7.31 12.54 -0.12
N GLY A 203 7.45 11.27 -0.50
CA GLY A 203 7.57 10.92 -1.91
C GLY A 203 7.50 9.42 -2.12
N TRP A 204 7.43 9.03 -3.37
CA TRP A 204 7.49 7.64 -3.80
C TRP A 204 8.06 7.51 -5.19
N GLU A 205 8.62 6.35 -5.45
CA GLU A 205 9.13 5.90 -6.73
C GLU A 205 8.39 4.62 -7.12
N ALA A 206 7.77 4.63 -8.28
CA ALA A 206 7.07 3.48 -8.84
C ALA A 206 7.87 2.91 -10.01
N THR A 207 8.23 1.64 -9.92
CA THR A 207 8.89 0.90 -11.01
C THR A 207 7.92 -0.11 -11.59
N ALA A 208 7.70 -0.06 -12.89
CA ALA A 208 6.96 -1.07 -13.61
C ALA A 208 7.78 -2.37 -13.71
N LEU A 209 7.19 -3.50 -13.35
CA LEU A 209 7.88 -4.80 -13.29
C LEU A 209 7.48 -5.74 -14.43
N ALA A 210 6.51 -5.36 -15.25
CA ALA A 210 6.03 -6.18 -16.36
C ALA A 210 5.36 -5.34 -17.45
N GLY A 211 5.13 -5.97 -18.60
CA GLY A 211 4.45 -5.38 -19.74
C GLY A 211 5.38 -4.55 -20.62
N VAL A 212 4.77 -3.66 -21.42
CA VAL A 212 5.50 -2.79 -22.37
C VAL A 212 6.28 -1.69 -21.67
N ALA A 213 5.91 -1.35 -20.45
CA ALA A 213 6.55 -0.34 -19.60
C ALA A 213 7.54 -0.96 -18.61
N ASN A 214 7.98 -2.21 -18.82
CA ASN A 214 8.91 -2.85 -17.90
C ASN A 214 10.17 -2.02 -17.69
N ASP A 215 10.57 -1.84 -16.43
CA ASP A 215 11.68 -1.00 -15.96
C ASP A 215 11.44 0.52 -16.08
N ASP A 216 10.28 0.98 -16.57
CA ASP A 216 9.93 2.39 -16.49
C ASP A 216 9.80 2.84 -15.03
N VAL A 217 10.30 4.04 -14.76
CA VAL A 217 10.29 4.61 -13.40
C VAL A 217 9.51 5.92 -13.40
N PHE A 218 8.56 6.01 -12.49
CA PHE A 218 7.82 7.24 -12.20
C PHE A 218 8.06 7.65 -10.76
N THR A 219 8.46 8.91 -10.53
CA THR A 219 8.61 9.43 -9.16
C THR A 219 7.63 10.56 -8.91
N ALA A 220 7.24 10.72 -7.64
CA ALA A 220 6.53 11.89 -7.17
C ALA A 220 7.08 12.30 -5.80
N SER A 221 7.33 13.60 -5.62
CA SER A 221 7.84 14.14 -4.35
C SER A 221 7.16 15.45 -3.97
N VAL A 222 7.11 15.67 -2.67
CA VAL A 222 6.59 16.84 -1.99
C VAL A 222 7.66 17.30 -1.01
N ASP A 223 8.07 18.57 -1.09
CA ASP A 223 8.96 19.23 -0.15
C ASP A 223 8.45 20.66 0.11
N GLY A 224 7.82 20.88 1.25
CA GLY A 224 7.10 22.13 1.53
C GLY A 224 6.01 22.42 0.50
N ASP A 225 6.16 23.51 -0.23
CA ASP A 225 5.29 23.88 -1.36
C ASP A 225 5.78 23.32 -2.69
N ASP A 226 6.96 22.78 -2.74
CA ASP A 226 7.55 22.25 -3.96
C ASP A 226 7.00 20.84 -4.28
N ARG A 227 6.67 20.63 -5.53
CA ARG A 227 6.18 19.37 -6.09
C ARG A 227 6.99 19.02 -7.31
N MET A 228 7.38 17.79 -7.41
CA MET A 228 8.10 17.30 -8.57
C MET A 228 7.60 15.90 -8.96
N ILE A 229 7.48 15.68 -10.24
CA ILE A 229 7.36 14.36 -10.82
C ILE A 229 8.46 14.16 -11.86
N THR A 230 8.94 12.93 -11.94
CA THR A 230 9.80 12.50 -13.05
C THR A 230 9.24 11.22 -13.66
N TYR A 231 9.57 11.00 -14.91
CA TYR A 231 9.30 9.74 -15.61
C TYR A 231 10.48 9.41 -16.50
N LEU A 232 10.94 8.18 -16.39
CA LEU A 232 11.96 7.58 -17.23
C LEU A 232 11.31 6.44 -18.03
N ASP A 233 11.24 6.58 -19.34
CA ASP A 233 10.99 5.48 -20.25
C ASP A 233 12.29 4.69 -20.43
N ALA A 234 12.35 3.50 -19.86
CA ALA A 234 13.56 2.68 -19.87
C ALA A 234 13.91 2.17 -21.28
N SER A 235 12.91 2.00 -22.15
CA SER A 235 13.06 1.47 -23.50
C SER A 235 13.62 2.52 -24.48
N GLU A 236 13.14 3.76 -24.37
CA GLU A 236 13.52 4.88 -25.24
C GLU A 236 14.66 5.72 -24.61
N GLN A 237 14.94 5.52 -23.30
CA GLN A 237 15.85 6.35 -22.50
C GLN A 237 15.39 7.81 -22.46
N ASP A 238 14.09 8.02 -22.60
CA ASP A 238 13.45 9.33 -22.54
C ASP A 238 13.15 9.73 -21.09
N PHE A 239 13.58 10.93 -20.72
CA PHE A 239 13.38 11.47 -19.39
C PHE A 239 12.47 12.70 -19.42
N MET A 240 11.48 12.71 -18.53
CA MET A 240 10.59 13.83 -18.30
C MET A 240 10.69 14.30 -16.85
N GLU A 241 10.66 15.62 -16.66
CA GLU A 241 10.58 16.25 -15.34
C GLU A 241 9.55 17.38 -15.37
N ILE A 242 8.67 17.41 -14.39
CA ILE A 242 7.69 18.48 -14.17
C ILE A 242 7.80 18.92 -12.72
N TYR A 243 8.06 20.19 -12.52
CA TYR A 243 8.10 20.86 -11.23
C TYR A 243 7.03 21.93 -11.16
N TRP A 244 6.44 22.09 -9.99
CA TRP A 244 5.59 23.23 -9.69
C TRP A 244 5.63 23.59 -8.21
N ASN A 245 5.43 24.89 -7.93
CA ASN A 245 5.19 25.36 -6.58
C ASN A 245 3.68 25.35 -6.30
N ALA A 246 3.24 24.65 -5.24
CA ALA A 246 1.83 24.47 -4.91
C ALA A 246 1.20 25.76 -4.35
N ALA A 247 1.99 26.68 -3.76
CA ALA A 247 1.50 27.92 -3.20
C ALA A 247 1.13 28.95 -4.28
N ASP A 248 1.92 29.03 -5.36
CA ASP A 248 1.72 30.05 -6.39
C ASP A 248 1.39 29.51 -7.79
N GLY A 249 1.58 28.21 -8.00
CA GLY A 249 1.25 27.53 -9.25
C GLY A 249 2.27 27.73 -10.38
N SER A 250 3.39 28.42 -10.17
CA SER A 250 4.48 28.52 -11.14
C SER A 250 5.23 27.19 -11.27
N GLY A 251 5.95 27.00 -12.38
CA GLY A 251 6.70 25.77 -12.55
C GLY A 251 7.39 25.65 -13.89
N TYR A 252 7.82 24.43 -14.19
CA TYR A 252 8.45 24.11 -15.47
C TYR A 252 8.22 22.67 -15.90
N LEU A 253 8.43 22.43 -17.19
CA LEU A 253 8.47 21.13 -17.83
C LEU A 253 9.80 20.96 -18.56
N ILE A 254 10.43 19.81 -18.41
CA ILE A 254 11.46 19.26 -19.30
C ILE A 254 10.87 17.96 -19.85
N ALA A 255 10.77 17.82 -21.16
CA ALA A 255 10.25 16.59 -21.75
C ALA A 255 10.85 16.34 -23.14
N PRO A 256 11.05 15.08 -23.52
CA PRO A 256 11.37 14.70 -24.88
C PRO A 256 10.33 15.25 -25.85
N HIS A 257 10.76 15.62 -27.04
CA HIS A 257 9.88 16.10 -28.11
C HIS A 257 9.06 17.37 -27.82
N TYR A 258 9.38 18.06 -26.72
CA TYR A 258 8.81 19.37 -26.40
C TYR A 258 9.91 20.40 -26.13
N ASN A 259 9.81 21.58 -26.76
CA ASN A 259 10.75 22.69 -26.63
C ASN A 259 12.23 22.26 -26.85
N GLY A 260 12.47 21.25 -27.71
CA GLY A 260 13.80 20.71 -27.94
C GLY A 260 14.44 19.98 -26.76
N GLY A 261 13.62 19.54 -25.78
CA GLY A 261 14.09 18.87 -24.56
C GLY A 261 14.67 19.83 -23.51
N VAL A 262 14.55 21.15 -23.73
CA VAL A 262 15.02 22.15 -22.76
C VAL A 262 13.88 22.62 -21.87
N LYS A 263 14.25 23.17 -20.70
CA LYS A 263 13.30 23.66 -19.69
C LYS A 263 12.33 24.67 -20.30
N ALA A 264 11.04 24.49 -20.08
CA ALA A 264 9.93 25.32 -20.53
C ALA A 264 9.12 25.77 -19.30
N CYS A 265 9.17 27.04 -18.96
CA CYS A 265 8.67 27.60 -17.72
C CYS A 265 7.31 28.31 -17.88
N TRP A 266 6.52 28.34 -16.80
CA TRP A 266 5.31 29.14 -16.68
C TRP A 266 5.30 29.90 -15.34
N ASP A 267 4.64 31.04 -15.33
CA ASP A 267 4.48 31.90 -14.16
C ASP A 267 3.26 31.51 -13.29
N THR A 268 3.02 32.28 -12.24
CA THR A 268 1.88 32.14 -11.32
C THR A 268 0.50 32.24 -12.00
N ASN A 269 0.43 32.87 -13.19
CA ASN A 269 -0.77 32.95 -14.02
C ASN A 269 -0.83 31.84 -15.07
N ARG A 270 0.11 30.87 -15.01
CA ARG A 270 0.28 29.78 -15.97
C ARG A 270 0.62 30.24 -17.39
N GLN A 271 1.19 31.46 -17.52
CA GLN A 271 1.66 31.99 -18.80
C GLN A 271 3.11 31.57 -19.05
N ASP A 272 3.43 31.33 -20.33
CA ASP A 272 4.77 30.97 -20.74
C ASP A 272 5.75 32.12 -20.47
N VAL A 273 6.84 31.82 -19.79
CA VAL A 273 7.89 32.78 -19.46
C VAL A 273 9.27 32.21 -19.77
N ALA A 274 10.24 33.10 -19.91
CA ALA A 274 11.66 32.65 -19.96
C ALA A 274 12.03 32.02 -18.62
N CYS A 275 12.72 30.87 -18.67
CA CYS A 275 13.27 30.27 -17.47
C CYS A 275 14.43 31.13 -16.95
N GLY A 276 14.41 31.42 -15.64
CA GLY A 276 15.47 32.13 -14.95
C GLY A 276 16.72 31.26 -14.68
#